data_29edfe4365b1fed7c839100f495c4717
#
_entry.id   29edfe4365b1fed7c839100f495c4717
#
_cell.length_a   1.000
_cell.length_b   1.000
_cell.length_c   1.000
_cell.angle_alpha   90.00
_cell.angle_beta   90.00
_cell.angle_gamma   90.00
#
_symmetry.space_group_name_H-M   'P 1'
#
loop_
_entity.id
_entity.type
_entity.pdbx_description
1 polymer ?
#
loop_
_entity_poly.entity_id
_entity_poly.type
_entity_poly.pdbx_seq_one_letter_code
_entity_poly.pdbx_strand_id
1 'polypeptide(L)'
;MAVGDLSKTGEEKTATRSQSEVNRRLKYISLAVLVVQNASLILSIRYVRTLPGDRFFTTSAVVMAEVLKVLTCLVIILLQKRLNVKETVYFLIDVIVVQYKDTLKLAVPSLIYTLQNNLQYVAISNLPAATFQVTYQLKILTTALFSVLMLRKSLSRVQWISLLLLFAGVAIVQVQQEGNKEASVKDTSTQNYTVGLVAVVISCLSSGFAGVYFEKILKGSSASVWVRNVQLGIFGMVLGLLGLWWNDGAAVAERGFLFGYTSMVWCVIFNQAFGGLLVAVVVKYADNILKGFATSFSIIVSTVTSIYLFGFHVDVLFTAGAGLVIGAVYMYSLPKAPAGSASASSSSSSSSTSEKTDIDAEMEAFLPKAQGGVSPPSAVHITT
;
A
#
# COMPACT_ATOMS: atom_id res chain seq x y z
N MET A 1 -39.99 20.34 25.39
CA MET A 1 -38.58 19.96 25.35
C MET A 1 -38.26 18.66 24.58
N ALA A 2 -39.25 17.94 24.02
CA ALA A 2 -39.03 16.65 23.34
C ALA A 2 -38.87 16.73 21.80
N VAL A 3 -39.12 17.86 21.15
CA VAL A 3 -39.06 17.99 19.68
C VAL A 3 -37.64 18.33 19.18
N GLY A 4 -36.79 18.92 20.02
CA GLY A 4 -35.42 19.28 19.67
C GLY A 4 -34.43 18.08 19.64
N ASP A 5 -34.78 16.96 20.29
CA ASP A 5 -33.87 15.81 20.40
C ASP A 5 -34.03 14.82 19.23
N LEU A 6 -35.21 14.78 18.62
CA LEU A 6 -35.50 13.93 17.45
C LEU A 6 -34.88 14.49 16.14
N SER A 7 -34.68 15.81 16.03
CA SER A 7 -34.03 16.41 14.86
C SER A 7 -32.52 16.19 14.87
N LYS A 8 -31.87 16.29 16.04
CA LYS A 8 -30.43 16.04 16.18
C LYS A 8 -30.05 14.60 15.91
N THR A 9 -30.85 13.63 16.37
CA THR A 9 -30.63 12.20 16.08
C THR A 9 -30.84 11.84 14.60
N GLY A 10 -31.70 12.57 13.88
CA GLY A 10 -31.92 12.41 12.45
C GLY A 10 -30.74 12.93 11.62
N GLU A 11 -30.24 14.12 11.95
CA GLU A 11 -29.09 14.73 11.28
C GLU A 11 -27.79 13.95 11.52
N GLU A 12 -27.55 13.47 12.74
CA GLU A 12 -26.38 12.66 13.09
C GLU A 12 -26.37 11.31 12.37
N LYS A 13 -27.52 10.64 12.22
CA LYS A 13 -27.66 9.41 11.44
C LYS A 13 -27.44 9.64 9.95
N THR A 14 -27.89 10.77 9.42
CA THR A 14 -27.72 11.12 8.00
C THR A 14 -26.25 11.44 7.70
N ALA A 15 -25.59 12.21 8.57
CA ALA A 15 -24.15 12.51 8.47
C ALA A 15 -23.30 11.23 8.54
N THR A 16 -23.58 10.33 9.48
CA THR A 16 -22.87 9.06 9.64
C THR A 16 -23.06 8.15 8.41
N ARG A 17 -24.24 8.13 7.83
CA ARG A 17 -24.52 7.34 6.61
C ARG A 17 -23.79 7.91 5.39
N SER A 18 -23.79 9.23 5.23
CA SER A 18 -23.04 9.92 4.16
C SER A 18 -21.54 9.61 4.26
N GLN A 19 -20.97 9.69 5.46
CA GLN A 19 -19.57 9.40 5.73
C GLN A 19 -19.19 7.95 5.38
N SER A 20 -20.01 6.98 5.75
CA SER A 20 -19.78 5.57 5.44
C SER A 20 -19.80 5.29 3.93
N GLU A 21 -20.65 5.99 3.18
CA GLU A 21 -20.71 5.89 1.72
C GLU A 21 -19.47 6.51 1.06
N VAL A 22 -19.00 7.65 1.55
CA VAL A 22 -17.77 8.30 1.06
C VAL A 22 -16.56 7.38 1.31
N ASN A 23 -16.42 6.83 2.50
CA ASN A 23 -15.33 5.90 2.83
C ASN A 23 -15.38 4.65 1.95
N ARG A 24 -16.57 4.12 1.68
CA ARG A 24 -16.75 2.99 0.76
C ARG A 24 -16.35 3.33 -0.67
N ARG A 25 -16.71 4.51 -1.17
CA ARG A 25 -16.30 4.99 -2.51
C ARG A 25 -14.78 5.17 -2.57
N LEU A 26 -14.17 5.82 -1.59
CA LEU A 26 -12.71 5.99 -1.50
C LEU A 26 -11.97 4.65 -1.49
N LYS A 27 -12.47 3.66 -0.76
CA LYS A 27 -11.94 2.30 -0.75
C LYS A 27 -11.87 1.71 -2.16
N TYR A 28 -12.96 1.67 -2.91
CA TYR A 28 -12.99 1.05 -4.23
C TYR A 28 -12.24 1.87 -5.29
N ILE A 29 -12.35 3.21 -5.24
CA ILE A 29 -11.60 4.09 -6.15
C ILE A 29 -10.11 3.93 -5.94
N SER A 30 -9.64 3.97 -4.69
CA SER A 30 -8.20 3.81 -4.39
C SER A 30 -7.66 2.46 -4.80
N LEU A 31 -8.44 1.37 -4.66
CA LEU A 31 -8.06 0.04 -5.15
C LEU A 31 -7.99 -0.01 -6.68
N ALA A 32 -8.96 0.57 -7.39
CA ALA A 32 -8.95 0.63 -8.86
C ALA A 32 -7.75 1.45 -9.38
N VAL A 33 -7.51 2.62 -8.79
CA VAL A 33 -6.34 3.45 -9.12
C VAL A 33 -5.04 2.71 -8.84
N LEU A 34 -4.97 1.92 -7.74
CA LEU A 34 -3.80 1.12 -7.42
C LEU A 34 -3.54 0.04 -8.48
N VAL A 35 -4.57 -0.61 -9.01
CA VAL A 35 -4.44 -1.58 -10.11
C VAL A 35 -3.82 -0.94 -11.34
N VAL A 36 -4.38 0.19 -11.77
CA VAL A 36 -3.89 0.92 -12.96
C VAL A 36 -2.46 1.42 -12.75
N GLN A 37 -2.18 2.01 -11.59
CA GLN A 37 -0.85 2.53 -11.25
C GLN A 37 0.20 1.42 -11.22
N ASN A 38 -0.08 0.27 -10.59
CA ASN A 38 0.86 -0.86 -10.56
C ASN A 38 1.08 -1.45 -11.95
N ALA A 39 0.03 -1.63 -12.75
CA ALA A 39 0.16 -2.10 -14.12
C ALA A 39 1.00 -1.14 -14.96
N SER A 40 0.73 0.17 -14.87
CA SER A 40 1.52 1.22 -15.52
C SER A 40 2.98 1.19 -15.09
N LEU A 41 3.26 0.99 -13.80
CA LEU A 41 4.63 0.92 -13.28
C LEU A 41 5.38 -0.28 -13.86
N ILE A 42 4.77 -1.47 -13.89
CA ILE A 42 5.37 -2.69 -14.46
C ILE A 42 5.70 -2.48 -15.93
N LEU A 43 4.76 -1.93 -16.70
CA LEU A 43 4.94 -1.67 -18.13
C LEU A 43 6.02 -0.62 -18.39
N SER A 44 6.03 0.47 -17.63
CA SER A 44 7.02 1.55 -17.74
C SER A 44 8.43 1.05 -17.42
N ILE A 45 8.61 0.28 -16.37
CA ILE A 45 9.91 -0.33 -16.02
C ILE A 45 10.37 -1.26 -17.16
N ARG A 46 9.46 -2.11 -17.66
CA ARG A 46 9.78 -3.00 -18.78
C ARG A 46 10.20 -2.22 -20.02
N TYR A 47 9.45 -1.18 -20.39
CA TYR A 47 9.73 -0.33 -21.53
C TYR A 47 11.11 0.34 -21.41
N VAL A 48 11.41 0.96 -20.26
CA VAL A 48 12.71 1.63 -20.05
C VAL A 48 13.87 0.65 -20.17
N ARG A 49 13.68 -0.62 -19.75
CA ARG A 49 14.74 -1.65 -19.87
C ARG A 49 14.95 -2.16 -21.28
N THR A 50 14.01 -1.94 -22.20
CA THR A 50 14.14 -2.28 -23.63
C THR A 50 14.76 -1.16 -24.46
N LEU A 51 14.84 0.07 -23.92
CA LEU A 51 15.47 1.19 -24.60
C LEU A 51 16.99 0.99 -24.68
N PRO A 52 17.61 1.33 -25.84
CA PRO A 52 19.07 1.36 -25.94
C PRO A 52 19.64 2.53 -25.12
N GLY A 53 20.80 2.35 -24.53
CA GLY A 53 21.53 3.37 -23.78
C GLY A 53 22.03 2.89 -22.42
N ASP A 54 22.61 3.82 -21.66
CA ASP A 54 23.18 3.55 -20.34
C ASP A 54 22.09 3.22 -19.33
N ARG A 55 22.31 2.15 -18.56
CA ARG A 55 21.36 1.74 -17.52
C ARG A 55 21.53 2.59 -16.28
N PHE A 56 20.44 3.20 -15.83
CA PHE A 56 20.40 3.93 -14.56
C PHE A 56 20.55 3.00 -13.34
N PHE A 57 21.05 3.54 -12.25
CA PHE A 57 21.13 2.84 -10.98
C PHE A 57 19.74 2.69 -10.35
N THR A 58 19.28 1.46 -10.18
CA THR A 58 17.96 1.21 -9.55
C THR A 58 17.90 1.67 -8.11
N THR A 59 19.01 1.58 -7.39
CA THR A 59 19.16 2.07 -6.01
C THR A 59 18.98 3.57 -5.90
N SER A 60 19.58 4.35 -6.82
CA SER A 60 19.39 5.82 -6.86
C SER A 60 17.94 6.18 -7.19
N ALA A 61 17.29 5.44 -8.10
CA ALA A 61 15.89 5.67 -8.46
C ALA A 61 14.93 5.41 -7.28
N VAL A 62 15.20 4.39 -6.45
CA VAL A 62 14.44 4.13 -5.23
C VAL A 62 14.60 5.29 -4.25
N VAL A 63 15.82 5.76 -3.99
CA VAL A 63 16.06 6.91 -3.11
C VAL A 63 15.33 8.16 -3.62
N MET A 64 15.42 8.43 -4.94
CA MET A 64 14.74 9.58 -5.54
C MET A 64 13.21 9.48 -5.41
N ALA A 65 12.63 8.28 -5.57
CA ALA A 65 11.20 8.06 -5.36
C ALA A 65 10.79 8.35 -3.90
N GLU A 66 11.60 7.93 -2.91
CA GLU A 66 11.36 8.27 -1.51
C GLU A 66 11.44 9.77 -1.24
N VAL A 67 12.44 10.47 -1.83
CA VAL A 67 12.56 11.94 -1.73
C VAL A 67 11.31 12.61 -2.30
N LEU A 68 10.87 12.24 -3.50
CA LEU A 68 9.67 12.81 -4.13
C LEU A 68 8.40 12.53 -3.31
N LYS A 69 8.29 11.34 -2.74
CA LYS A 69 7.17 10.97 -1.86
C LYS A 69 7.12 11.87 -0.62
N VAL A 70 8.25 12.07 0.04
CA VAL A 70 8.35 12.97 1.22
C VAL A 70 8.04 14.41 0.82
N LEU A 71 8.62 14.93 -0.27
CA LEU A 71 8.35 16.29 -0.75
C LEU A 71 6.86 16.47 -1.06
N THR A 72 6.23 15.52 -1.72
CA THR A 72 4.78 15.57 -2.00
C THR A 72 3.96 15.63 -0.71
N CYS A 73 4.31 14.81 0.29
CA CYS A 73 3.63 14.84 1.59
C CYS A 73 3.83 16.18 2.31
N LEU A 74 5.03 16.76 2.27
CA LEU A 74 5.31 18.05 2.87
C LEU A 74 4.49 19.18 2.20
N VAL A 75 4.39 19.16 0.87
CA VAL A 75 3.54 20.11 0.13
C VAL A 75 2.07 19.95 0.52
N ILE A 76 1.57 18.72 0.62
CA ILE A 76 0.18 18.47 1.03
C ILE A 76 -0.07 18.97 2.46
N ILE A 77 0.84 18.71 3.40
CA ILE A 77 0.72 19.20 4.79
C ILE A 77 0.76 20.74 4.82
N LEU A 78 1.63 21.38 4.03
CA LEU A 78 1.71 22.83 3.90
C LEU A 78 0.40 23.42 3.35
N LEU A 79 -0.21 22.80 2.34
CA LEU A 79 -1.51 23.20 1.81
C LEU A 79 -2.63 23.06 2.85
N GLN A 80 -2.64 21.96 3.61
CA GLN A 80 -3.59 21.76 4.72
C GLN A 80 -3.47 22.83 5.81
N LYS A 81 -2.24 23.34 6.04
CA LYS A 81 -1.96 24.43 6.97
C LYS A 81 -2.10 25.84 6.31
N ARG A 82 -2.86 25.94 5.21
CA ARG A 82 -3.13 27.19 4.49
C ARG A 82 -1.85 27.97 4.10
N LEU A 83 -0.79 27.24 3.68
CA LEU A 83 0.52 27.80 3.30
C LEU A 83 1.26 28.51 4.43
N ASN A 84 0.88 28.28 5.67
CA ASN A 84 1.58 28.83 6.83
C ASN A 84 2.84 28.00 7.13
N VAL A 85 3.98 28.43 6.57
CA VAL A 85 5.27 27.72 6.70
C VAL A 85 5.69 27.58 8.16
N LYS A 86 5.54 28.63 8.99
CA LYS A 86 5.92 28.60 10.41
C LYS A 86 5.13 27.53 11.16
N GLU A 87 3.81 27.55 11.03
CA GLU A 87 2.93 26.56 11.66
C GLU A 87 3.24 25.14 11.18
N THR A 88 3.50 24.96 9.88
CA THR A 88 3.86 23.66 9.30
C THR A 88 5.17 23.14 9.90
N VAL A 89 6.20 23.97 10.00
CA VAL A 89 7.49 23.59 10.59
C VAL A 89 7.35 23.21 12.06
N TYR A 90 6.66 24.04 12.87
CA TYR A 90 6.40 23.71 14.27
C TYR A 90 5.63 22.40 14.43
N PHE A 91 4.58 22.20 13.62
CA PHE A 91 3.82 20.97 13.61
C PHE A 91 4.68 19.74 13.25
N LEU A 92 5.53 19.84 12.23
CA LEU A 92 6.42 18.75 11.84
C LEU A 92 7.48 18.45 12.91
N ILE A 93 8.05 19.47 13.53
CA ILE A 93 8.99 19.29 14.64
C ILE A 93 8.29 18.59 15.80
N ASP A 94 7.09 19.03 16.17
CA ASP A 94 6.32 18.41 17.24
C ASP A 94 6.06 16.92 16.96
N VAL A 95 5.49 16.58 15.78
CA VAL A 95 5.07 15.23 15.47
C VAL A 95 6.24 14.29 15.15
N ILE A 96 7.35 14.80 14.58
CA ILE A 96 8.49 13.95 14.17
C ILE A 96 9.54 13.86 15.28
N VAL A 97 9.88 15.00 15.90
CA VAL A 97 11.01 15.09 16.84
C VAL A 97 10.54 14.98 18.29
N VAL A 98 9.52 15.75 18.70
CA VAL A 98 9.04 15.71 20.09
C VAL A 98 8.36 14.37 20.36
N GLN A 99 7.54 13.90 19.45
CA GLN A 99 6.88 12.59 19.52
C GLN A 99 7.75 11.47 18.90
N TYR A 100 9.07 11.49 19.15
CA TYR A 100 10.04 10.56 18.55
C TYR A 100 9.70 9.07 18.77
N LYS A 101 9.05 8.71 19.87
CA LYS A 101 8.62 7.34 20.14
C LYS A 101 7.63 6.83 19.09
N ASP A 102 6.74 7.70 18.62
CA ASP A 102 5.78 7.37 17.57
C ASP A 102 6.46 7.30 16.20
N THR A 103 7.42 8.18 15.95
CA THR A 103 8.26 8.16 14.75
C THR A 103 9.09 6.88 14.69
N LEU A 104 9.70 6.45 15.79
CA LEU A 104 10.48 5.22 15.87
C LEU A 104 9.67 3.95 15.60
N LYS A 105 8.37 3.93 15.86
CA LYS A 105 7.51 2.80 15.46
C LYS A 105 7.54 2.55 13.95
N LEU A 106 7.77 3.58 13.15
CA LEU A 106 7.86 3.47 11.68
C LEU A 106 9.25 3.05 11.19
N ALA A 107 10.27 3.11 12.04
CA ALA A 107 11.56 2.50 11.75
C ALA A 107 11.44 0.97 11.61
N VAL A 108 10.55 0.34 12.40
CA VAL A 108 10.36 -1.12 12.37
C VAL A 108 9.97 -1.63 10.98
N PRO A 109 8.88 -1.18 10.36
CA PRO A 109 8.52 -1.64 9.01
C PRO A 109 9.57 -1.26 7.97
N SER A 110 10.23 -0.10 8.08
CA SER A 110 11.28 0.30 7.15
C SER A 110 12.49 -0.63 7.20
N LEU A 111 12.98 -0.98 8.40
CA LEU A 111 14.07 -1.93 8.59
C LEU A 111 13.71 -3.32 8.07
N ILE A 112 12.48 -3.78 8.33
CA ILE A 112 12.03 -5.09 7.88
C ILE A 112 11.90 -5.13 6.36
N TYR A 113 11.44 -4.06 5.70
CA TYR A 113 11.42 -3.99 4.23
C TYR A 113 12.84 -4.01 3.65
N THR A 114 13.81 -3.37 4.29
CA THR A 114 15.21 -3.44 3.86
C THR A 114 15.76 -4.85 4.01
N LEU A 115 15.54 -5.51 5.15
CA LEU A 115 15.91 -6.91 5.36
C LEU A 115 15.25 -7.83 4.33
N GLN A 116 13.95 -7.65 4.09
CA GLN A 116 13.19 -8.39 3.09
C GLN A 116 13.82 -8.27 1.70
N ASN A 117 14.20 -7.06 1.28
CA ASN A 117 14.82 -6.85 -0.02
C ASN A 117 16.15 -7.59 -0.14
N ASN A 118 17.00 -7.57 0.89
CA ASN A 118 18.25 -8.32 0.90
C ASN A 118 18.00 -9.84 0.84
N LEU A 119 17.04 -10.35 1.60
CA LEU A 119 16.65 -11.77 1.56
C LEU A 119 16.13 -12.19 0.18
N GLN A 120 15.42 -11.33 -0.53
CA GLN A 120 15.00 -11.58 -1.90
C GLN A 120 16.20 -11.72 -2.85
N TYR A 121 17.24 -10.90 -2.69
CA TYR A 121 18.48 -11.05 -3.45
C TYR A 121 19.13 -12.42 -3.22
N VAL A 122 19.24 -12.85 -1.97
CA VAL A 122 19.76 -14.17 -1.63
C VAL A 122 18.89 -15.27 -2.24
N ALA A 123 17.56 -15.13 -2.16
CA ALA A 123 16.64 -16.12 -2.72
C ALA A 123 16.76 -16.22 -4.26
N ILE A 124 16.75 -15.08 -4.97
CA ILE A 124 16.87 -15.03 -6.44
C ILE A 124 18.22 -15.58 -6.92
N SER A 125 19.29 -15.38 -6.14
CA SER A 125 20.62 -15.89 -6.49
C SER A 125 20.75 -17.41 -6.32
N ASN A 126 19.92 -18.02 -5.47
CA ASN A 126 20.03 -19.43 -5.08
C ASN A 126 18.87 -20.31 -5.59
N LEU A 127 17.79 -19.72 -6.13
CA LEU A 127 16.64 -20.44 -6.63
C LEU A 127 16.45 -20.22 -8.14
N PRO A 128 15.98 -21.23 -8.87
CA PRO A 128 15.40 -21.01 -10.19
C PRO A 128 14.31 -19.95 -10.14
N ALA A 129 14.25 -19.10 -11.15
CA ALA A 129 13.33 -17.95 -11.16
C ALA A 129 11.86 -18.36 -10.96
N ALA A 130 11.41 -19.42 -11.61
CA ALA A 130 10.06 -19.96 -11.44
C ALA A 130 9.79 -20.38 -9.98
N THR A 131 10.72 -21.07 -9.35
CA THR A 131 10.59 -21.49 -7.94
C THR A 131 10.50 -20.30 -7.00
N PHE A 132 11.35 -19.28 -7.21
CA PHE A 132 11.29 -18.04 -6.44
C PHE A 132 9.93 -17.36 -6.60
N GLN A 133 9.44 -17.20 -7.84
CA GLN A 133 8.19 -16.50 -8.12
C GLN A 133 6.99 -17.18 -7.44
N VAL A 134 6.89 -18.50 -7.54
CA VAL A 134 5.82 -19.29 -6.89
C VAL A 134 5.91 -19.17 -5.37
N THR A 135 7.08 -19.44 -4.81
CA THR A 135 7.27 -19.45 -3.35
C THR A 135 7.05 -18.05 -2.75
N TYR A 136 7.45 -16.99 -3.46
CA TYR A 136 7.24 -15.61 -2.99
C TYR A 136 5.76 -15.21 -2.90
N GLN A 137 4.85 -15.91 -3.58
CA GLN A 137 3.41 -15.67 -3.42
C GLN A 137 2.89 -16.07 -2.02
N LEU A 138 3.64 -16.84 -1.24
CA LEU A 138 3.32 -17.11 0.17
C LEU A 138 3.11 -15.82 0.98
N LYS A 139 3.64 -14.69 0.54
CA LYS A 139 3.38 -13.37 1.15
C LYS A 139 1.88 -13.03 1.27
N ILE A 140 1.04 -13.57 0.38
CA ILE A 140 -0.43 -13.37 0.43
C ILE A 140 -0.99 -14.06 1.68
N LEU A 141 -0.59 -15.30 1.91
CA LEU A 141 -1.05 -16.08 3.06
C LEU A 141 -0.47 -15.57 4.37
N THR A 142 0.82 -15.18 4.39
CA THR A 142 1.44 -14.58 5.58
C THR A 142 0.80 -13.25 5.96
N THR A 143 0.44 -12.42 4.97
CA THR A 143 -0.31 -11.17 5.22
C THR A 143 -1.67 -11.45 5.86
N ALA A 144 -2.40 -12.45 5.38
CA ALA A 144 -3.68 -12.85 5.97
C ALA A 144 -3.49 -13.38 7.40
N LEU A 145 -2.50 -14.23 7.62
CA LEU A 145 -2.16 -14.76 8.93
C LEU A 145 -1.86 -13.63 9.95
N PHE A 146 -0.94 -12.70 9.60
CA PHE A 146 -0.63 -11.57 10.47
C PHE A 146 -1.82 -10.61 10.65
N SER A 147 -2.70 -10.45 9.65
CA SER A 147 -3.93 -9.67 9.80
C SER A 147 -4.87 -10.27 10.85
N VAL A 148 -4.99 -11.61 10.89
CA VAL A 148 -5.75 -12.30 11.93
C VAL A 148 -5.07 -12.14 13.31
N LEU A 149 -3.76 -12.37 13.39
CA LEU A 149 -3.02 -12.34 14.67
C LEU A 149 -2.90 -10.93 15.26
N MET A 150 -2.53 -9.93 14.45
CA MET A 150 -2.18 -8.58 14.94
C MET A 150 -3.35 -7.61 14.95
N LEU A 151 -4.26 -7.71 13.97
CA LEU A 151 -5.44 -6.85 13.84
C LEU A 151 -6.72 -7.54 14.32
N ARG A 152 -6.62 -8.80 14.79
CA ARG A 152 -7.75 -9.61 15.25
C ARG A 152 -8.90 -9.71 14.23
N LYS A 153 -8.56 -9.66 12.93
CA LYS A 153 -9.55 -9.81 11.87
C LYS A 153 -10.06 -11.24 11.83
N SER A 154 -11.38 -11.41 11.80
CA SER A 154 -12.00 -12.73 11.56
C SER A 154 -12.19 -12.91 10.04
N LEU A 155 -11.52 -13.88 9.45
CA LEU A 155 -11.73 -14.29 8.07
C LEU A 155 -12.70 -15.47 8.02
N SER A 156 -13.68 -15.42 7.10
CA SER A 156 -14.61 -16.53 6.87
C SER A 156 -13.88 -17.66 6.13
N ARG A 157 -14.46 -18.88 6.15
CA ARG A 157 -13.92 -20.03 5.39
C ARG A 157 -13.82 -19.70 3.90
N VAL A 158 -14.80 -19.00 3.35
CA VAL A 158 -14.81 -18.58 1.93
C VAL A 158 -13.65 -17.62 1.65
N GLN A 159 -13.35 -16.71 2.57
CA GLN A 159 -12.21 -15.78 2.43
C GLN A 159 -10.86 -16.53 2.48
N TRP A 160 -10.69 -17.55 3.33
CA TRP A 160 -9.50 -18.38 3.33
C TRP A 160 -9.33 -19.16 2.02
N ILE A 161 -10.43 -19.76 1.51
CA ILE A 161 -10.41 -20.46 0.21
C ILE A 161 -10.05 -19.48 -0.91
N SER A 162 -10.59 -18.25 -0.90
CA SER A 162 -10.26 -17.24 -1.91
C SER A 162 -8.79 -16.83 -1.88
N LEU A 163 -8.17 -16.77 -0.69
CA LEU A 163 -6.73 -16.49 -0.57
C LEU A 163 -5.86 -17.62 -1.11
N LEU A 164 -6.27 -18.88 -0.91
CA LEU A 164 -5.59 -20.04 -1.50
C LEU A 164 -5.72 -20.06 -3.03
N LEU A 165 -6.91 -19.74 -3.55
CA LEU A 165 -7.13 -19.61 -5.00
C LEU A 165 -6.32 -18.46 -5.59
N LEU A 166 -6.24 -17.33 -4.88
CA LEU A 166 -5.41 -16.21 -5.29
C LEU A 166 -3.93 -16.60 -5.35
N PHE A 167 -3.43 -17.27 -4.29
CA PHE A 167 -2.06 -17.79 -4.26
C PHE A 167 -1.78 -18.71 -5.45
N ALA A 168 -2.64 -19.70 -5.70
CA ALA A 168 -2.48 -20.65 -6.80
C ALA A 168 -2.56 -19.94 -8.16
N GLY A 169 -3.55 -19.07 -8.36
CA GLY A 169 -3.74 -18.35 -9.63
C GLY A 169 -2.56 -17.45 -9.97
N VAL A 170 -2.05 -16.66 -9.01
CA VAL A 170 -0.88 -15.80 -9.24
C VAL A 170 0.38 -16.63 -9.47
N ALA A 171 0.55 -17.74 -8.75
CA ALA A 171 1.68 -18.65 -8.94
C ALA A 171 1.70 -19.22 -10.37
N ILE A 172 0.56 -19.68 -10.89
CA ILE A 172 0.42 -20.20 -12.26
C ILE A 172 0.76 -19.12 -13.30
N VAL A 173 0.22 -17.89 -13.14
CA VAL A 173 0.51 -16.75 -14.05
C VAL A 173 2.00 -16.42 -14.07
N GLN A 174 2.67 -16.47 -12.92
CA GLN A 174 4.08 -16.12 -12.80
C GLN A 174 4.99 -17.18 -13.43
N VAL A 175 4.71 -18.47 -13.24
CA VAL A 175 5.50 -19.55 -13.86
C VAL A 175 5.53 -19.40 -15.38
N GLN A 176 4.39 -19.08 -15.98
CA GLN A 176 4.34 -18.92 -17.42
C GLN A 176 5.10 -17.70 -17.94
N GLN A 177 5.08 -16.58 -17.22
CA GLN A 177 5.86 -15.39 -17.62
C GLN A 177 7.35 -15.68 -17.72
N GLU A 178 7.85 -16.65 -16.99
CA GLU A 178 9.26 -17.06 -16.99
C GLU A 178 9.57 -18.17 -18.00
N GLY A 179 8.63 -19.09 -18.25
CA GLY A 179 8.80 -20.13 -19.26
C GLY A 179 9.00 -19.57 -20.68
N ASN A 180 8.56 -18.34 -20.93
CA ASN A 180 8.78 -17.62 -22.18
C ASN A 180 10.09 -16.80 -22.22
N LYS A 181 10.84 -16.75 -21.11
CA LYS A 181 12.21 -16.23 -21.08
C LYS A 181 13.12 -17.45 -21.09
N GLU A 182 13.77 -17.70 -22.23
CA GLU A 182 14.80 -18.74 -22.32
C GLU A 182 15.73 -18.66 -21.12
N ALA A 183 15.87 -19.79 -20.42
CA ALA A 183 16.78 -19.93 -19.33
C ALA A 183 18.19 -19.57 -19.79
N SER A 184 18.65 -18.37 -19.46
CA SER A 184 20.07 -18.11 -19.46
C SER A 184 20.66 -19.08 -18.45
N VAL A 185 21.37 -20.09 -18.96
CA VAL A 185 22.09 -21.10 -18.21
C VAL A 185 23.08 -20.36 -17.29
N LYS A 186 22.66 -20.09 -16.06
CA LYS A 186 23.60 -19.76 -15.00
C LYS A 186 24.12 -21.06 -14.45
N ASP A 187 25.43 -21.18 -14.35
CA ASP A 187 26.15 -22.29 -13.75
C ASP A 187 25.48 -22.72 -12.43
N THR A 188 24.91 -23.91 -12.46
CA THR A 188 24.13 -24.49 -11.34
C THR A 188 25.03 -24.98 -10.21
N SER A 189 26.36 -24.89 -10.38
CA SER A 189 27.36 -25.50 -9.47
C SER A 189 27.57 -24.80 -8.13
N THR A 190 27.07 -23.54 -7.98
CA THR A 190 27.26 -22.73 -6.75
C THR A 190 25.96 -22.38 -6.04
N GLN A 191 24.81 -22.82 -6.54
CA GLN A 191 23.50 -22.49 -5.97
C GLN A 191 23.13 -23.41 -4.82
N ASN A 192 22.85 -22.83 -3.64
CA ASN A 192 22.33 -23.58 -2.50
C ASN A 192 20.81 -23.43 -2.42
N TYR A 193 20.09 -24.42 -2.96
CA TYR A 193 18.63 -24.43 -3.02
C TYR A 193 17.94 -24.24 -1.65
N THR A 194 18.48 -24.87 -0.61
CA THR A 194 17.95 -24.77 0.76
C THR A 194 18.08 -23.33 1.30
N VAL A 195 19.22 -22.69 1.09
CA VAL A 195 19.46 -21.29 1.49
C VAL A 195 18.46 -20.38 0.76
N GLY A 196 18.23 -20.59 -0.53
CA GLY A 196 17.26 -19.84 -1.32
C GLY A 196 15.83 -20.01 -0.81
N LEU A 197 15.39 -21.23 -0.50
CA LEU A 197 14.06 -21.50 0.05
C LEU A 197 13.86 -20.85 1.42
N VAL A 198 14.82 -20.97 2.31
CA VAL A 198 14.77 -20.35 3.64
C VAL A 198 14.68 -18.82 3.50
N ALA A 199 15.51 -18.24 2.64
CA ALA A 199 15.52 -16.80 2.41
C ALA A 199 14.16 -16.27 1.86
N VAL A 200 13.53 -16.97 0.92
CA VAL A 200 12.23 -16.52 0.39
C VAL A 200 11.10 -16.67 1.40
N VAL A 201 11.11 -17.72 2.22
CA VAL A 201 10.10 -17.92 3.27
C VAL A 201 10.22 -16.83 4.33
N ILE A 202 11.43 -16.52 4.81
CA ILE A 202 11.66 -15.43 5.77
C ILE A 202 11.27 -14.09 5.14
N SER A 203 11.56 -13.87 3.86
CA SER A 203 11.13 -12.68 3.13
C SER A 203 9.60 -12.54 3.10
N CYS A 204 8.86 -13.63 2.86
CA CYS A 204 7.40 -13.63 2.87
C CYS A 204 6.82 -13.32 4.25
N LEU A 205 7.39 -13.90 5.31
CA LEU A 205 7.00 -13.60 6.69
C LEU A 205 7.26 -12.13 7.03
N SER A 206 8.44 -11.63 6.69
CA SER A 206 8.81 -10.22 6.86
C SER A 206 7.86 -9.28 6.14
N SER A 207 7.50 -9.60 4.89
CA SER A 207 6.55 -8.82 4.08
C SER A 207 5.17 -8.75 4.71
N GLY A 208 4.64 -9.90 5.13
CA GLY A 208 3.33 -9.99 5.79
C GLY A 208 3.30 -9.21 7.10
N PHE A 209 4.32 -9.40 7.94
CA PHE A 209 4.43 -8.68 9.21
C PHE A 209 4.54 -7.16 9.00
N ALA A 210 5.49 -6.69 8.17
CA ALA A 210 5.73 -5.26 7.98
C ALA A 210 4.49 -4.55 7.44
N GLY A 211 3.79 -5.16 6.45
CA GLY A 211 2.59 -4.59 5.87
C GLY A 211 1.45 -4.48 6.87
N VAL A 212 1.21 -5.52 7.69
CA VAL A 212 0.15 -5.52 8.70
C VAL A 212 0.51 -4.62 9.89
N TYR A 213 1.79 -4.57 10.28
CA TYR A 213 2.25 -3.65 11.32
C TYR A 213 2.06 -2.19 10.90
N PHE A 214 2.36 -1.87 9.64
CA PHE A 214 2.10 -0.53 9.09
C PHE A 214 0.60 -0.21 9.06
N GLU A 215 -0.26 -1.17 8.67
CA GLU A 215 -1.72 -1.02 8.75
C GLU A 215 -2.19 -0.74 10.18
N LYS A 216 -1.63 -1.45 11.17
CA LYS A 216 -1.95 -1.24 12.58
C LYS A 216 -1.59 0.18 13.04
N ILE A 217 -0.42 0.69 12.64
CA ILE A 217 -0.01 2.07 12.97
C ILE A 217 -0.92 3.09 12.29
N LEU A 218 -1.22 2.92 10.99
CA LEU A 218 -2.07 3.84 10.24
C LEU A 218 -3.48 3.93 10.79
N LYS A 219 -4.06 2.80 11.20
CA LYS A 219 -5.44 2.73 11.72
C LYS A 219 -5.54 3.01 13.22
N GLY A 220 -4.47 2.81 13.96
CA GLY A 220 -4.44 2.99 15.43
C GLY A 220 -3.92 4.35 15.88
N SER A 221 -3.81 5.33 15.00
CA SER A 221 -3.34 6.68 15.35
C SER A 221 -4.19 7.77 14.72
N SER A 222 -4.33 8.88 15.43
CA SER A 222 -4.97 10.12 14.93
C SER A 222 -4.10 10.91 13.94
N ALA A 223 -2.84 10.51 13.76
CA ALA A 223 -1.95 11.20 12.82
C ALA A 223 -2.37 10.97 11.36
N SER A 224 -2.25 12.01 10.55
CA SER A 224 -2.61 11.95 9.15
C SER A 224 -1.74 10.96 8.36
N VAL A 225 -2.31 10.39 7.29
CA VAL A 225 -1.59 9.48 6.38
C VAL A 225 -0.33 10.15 5.82
N TRP A 226 -0.38 11.44 5.56
CA TRP A 226 0.72 12.23 5.01
C TRP A 226 1.89 12.35 5.98
N VAL A 227 1.60 12.60 7.26
CA VAL A 227 2.62 12.63 8.33
C VAL A 227 3.28 11.27 8.46
N ARG A 228 2.51 10.18 8.47
CA ARG A 228 3.04 8.81 8.55
C ARG A 228 3.91 8.47 7.34
N ASN A 229 3.58 8.98 6.15
CA ASN A 229 4.43 8.82 4.96
C ASN A 229 5.73 9.65 5.05
N VAL A 230 5.72 10.85 5.64
CA VAL A 230 6.96 11.60 5.90
C VAL A 230 7.85 10.83 6.87
N GLN A 231 7.31 10.36 7.99
CA GLN A 231 8.06 9.59 8.98
C GLN A 231 8.65 8.30 8.37
N LEU A 232 7.84 7.54 7.61
CA LEU A 232 8.30 6.32 6.92
C LEU A 232 9.35 6.64 5.86
N GLY A 233 9.15 7.72 5.09
CA GLY A 233 10.04 8.14 4.03
C GLY A 233 11.42 8.61 4.53
N ILE A 234 11.50 9.22 5.72
CA ILE A 234 12.79 9.57 6.35
C ILE A 234 13.62 8.31 6.57
N PHE A 235 13.04 7.26 7.15
CA PHE A 235 13.74 5.99 7.32
C PHE A 235 14.03 5.32 5.96
N GLY A 236 13.09 5.38 5.02
CA GLY A 236 13.27 4.86 3.66
C GLY A 236 14.43 5.52 2.92
N MET A 237 14.56 6.85 3.03
CA MET A 237 15.71 7.59 2.45
C MET A 237 17.03 7.21 3.09
N VAL A 238 17.11 7.16 4.42
CA VAL A 238 18.36 6.78 5.13
C VAL A 238 18.78 5.36 4.74
N LEU A 239 17.86 4.40 4.82
CA LEU A 239 18.15 3.01 4.48
C LEU A 239 18.42 2.82 2.98
N GLY A 240 17.73 3.57 2.13
CA GLY A 240 17.98 3.60 0.68
C GLY A 240 19.36 4.13 0.34
N LEU A 241 19.82 5.21 0.99
CA LEU A 241 21.16 5.75 0.83
C LEU A 241 22.24 4.78 1.33
N LEU A 242 22.01 4.11 2.47
CA LEU A 242 22.91 3.07 2.96
C LEU A 242 22.99 1.90 1.98
N GLY A 243 21.86 1.46 1.42
CA GLY A 243 21.83 0.41 0.40
C GLY A 243 22.50 0.82 -0.90
N LEU A 244 22.34 2.07 -1.35
CA LEU A 244 23.04 2.62 -2.51
C LEU A 244 24.55 2.64 -2.26
N TRP A 245 24.98 3.14 -1.10
CA TRP A 245 26.40 3.18 -0.76
C TRP A 245 27.04 1.78 -0.75
N TRP A 246 26.31 0.81 -0.22
CA TRP A 246 26.80 -0.58 -0.11
C TRP A 246 26.84 -1.29 -1.48
N ASN A 247 25.81 -1.15 -2.33
CA ASN A 247 25.70 -1.90 -3.56
C ASN A 247 26.36 -1.20 -4.76
N ASP A 248 26.12 0.11 -4.91
CA ASP A 248 26.48 0.86 -6.10
C ASP A 248 27.40 2.06 -5.81
N GLY A 249 27.87 2.21 -4.54
CA GLY A 249 28.55 3.42 -4.06
C GLY A 249 29.76 3.80 -4.90
N ALA A 250 30.64 2.84 -5.27
CA ALA A 250 31.80 3.11 -6.11
C ALA A 250 31.41 3.57 -7.53
N ALA A 251 30.45 2.90 -8.17
CA ALA A 251 29.97 3.24 -9.49
C ALA A 251 29.22 4.58 -9.53
N VAL A 252 28.49 4.90 -8.45
CA VAL A 252 27.80 6.19 -8.29
C VAL A 252 28.80 7.32 -8.04
N ALA A 253 29.88 7.07 -7.30
CA ALA A 253 30.95 8.06 -7.10
C ALA A 253 31.68 8.40 -8.42
N GLU A 254 31.86 7.42 -9.30
CA GLU A 254 32.52 7.59 -10.59
C GLU A 254 31.60 8.25 -11.64
N ARG A 255 30.36 7.76 -11.77
CA ARG A 255 29.44 8.13 -12.86
C ARG A 255 28.41 9.19 -12.47
N GLY A 256 28.24 9.43 -11.19
CA GLY A 256 27.25 10.36 -10.63
C GLY A 256 25.91 9.69 -10.28
N PHE A 257 25.21 10.32 -9.33
CA PHE A 257 23.94 9.80 -8.78
C PHE A 257 22.81 9.70 -9.83
N LEU A 258 22.76 10.63 -10.76
CA LEU A 258 21.73 10.70 -11.82
C LEU A 258 22.18 10.06 -13.15
N PHE A 259 23.21 9.25 -13.13
CA PHE A 259 23.68 8.59 -14.34
C PHE A 259 22.59 7.71 -14.99
N GLY A 260 22.41 7.81 -16.30
CA GLY A 260 21.42 7.08 -17.08
C GLY A 260 19.96 7.56 -16.89
N TYR A 261 19.74 8.71 -16.24
CA TYR A 261 18.40 9.26 -16.06
C TYR A 261 17.91 9.92 -17.35
N THR A 262 16.91 9.31 -17.96
CA THR A 262 16.16 9.86 -19.08
C THR A 262 14.78 10.36 -18.63
N SER A 263 14.05 11.08 -19.49
CA SER A 263 12.68 11.52 -19.20
C SER A 263 11.77 10.34 -18.84
N MET A 264 11.98 9.17 -19.47
CA MET A 264 11.22 7.96 -19.16
C MET A 264 11.57 7.38 -17.77
N VAL A 265 12.82 7.46 -17.34
CA VAL A 265 13.23 7.07 -15.98
C VAL A 265 12.56 7.98 -14.95
N TRP A 266 12.48 9.29 -15.20
CA TRP A 266 11.74 10.20 -14.35
C TRP A 266 10.25 9.85 -14.26
N CYS A 267 9.62 9.47 -15.38
CA CYS A 267 8.22 8.99 -15.37
C CYS A 267 8.05 7.75 -14.46
N VAL A 268 9.00 6.81 -14.51
CA VAL A 268 8.99 5.63 -13.60
C VAL A 268 9.13 6.06 -12.15
N ILE A 269 10.04 6.98 -11.83
CA ILE A 269 10.28 7.46 -10.48
C ILE A 269 9.04 8.18 -9.91
N PHE A 270 8.41 9.06 -10.69
CA PHE A 270 7.16 9.73 -10.31
C PHE A 270 6.03 8.72 -10.09
N ASN A 271 5.89 7.76 -11.00
CA ASN A 271 4.87 6.71 -10.86
C ASN A 271 5.11 5.85 -9.60
N GLN A 272 6.35 5.52 -9.29
CA GLN A 272 6.72 4.78 -8.08
C GLN A 272 6.45 5.59 -6.81
N ALA A 273 6.79 6.88 -6.78
CA ALA A 273 6.50 7.76 -5.65
C ALA A 273 4.98 7.89 -5.42
N PHE A 274 4.21 8.13 -6.48
CA PHE A 274 2.74 8.16 -6.43
C PHE A 274 2.16 6.83 -5.92
N GLY A 275 2.67 5.69 -6.41
CA GLY A 275 2.27 4.36 -5.97
C GLY A 275 2.49 4.15 -4.47
N GLY A 276 3.62 4.61 -3.93
CA GLY A 276 3.91 4.55 -2.50
C GLY A 276 2.89 5.32 -1.65
N LEU A 277 2.51 6.53 -2.08
CA LEU A 277 1.47 7.33 -1.43
C LEU A 277 0.10 6.66 -1.52
N LEU A 278 -0.24 6.15 -2.70
CA LEU A 278 -1.51 5.48 -2.94
C LEU A 278 -1.65 4.21 -2.10
N VAL A 279 -0.57 3.45 -1.90
CA VAL A 279 -0.55 2.28 -1.01
C VAL A 279 -0.93 2.67 0.42
N ALA A 280 -0.42 3.77 0.95
CA ALA A 280 -0.77 4.22 2.29
C ALA A 280 -2.26 4.61 2.39
N VAL A 281 -2.81 5.27 1.37
CA VAL A 281 -4.25 5.58 1.27
C VAL A 281 -5.09 4.29 1.22
N VAL A 282 -4.71 3.33 0.38
CA VAL A 282 -5.42 2.04 0.28
C VAL A 282 -5.37 1.28 1.61
N VAL A 283 -4.23 1.26 2.29
CA VAL A 283 -4.10 0.58 3.59
C VAL A 283 -4.95 1.25 4.68
N LYS A 284 -5.08 2.58 4.65
CA LYS A 284 -5.93 3.35 5.58
C LYS A 284 -7.42 3.06 5.36
N TYR A 285 -7.91 3.19 4.13
CA TYR A 285 -9.34 3.10 3.80
C TYR A 285 -9.85 1.69 3.45
N ALA A 286 -8.95 0.80 3.04
CA ALA A 286 -9.25 -0.61 2.83
C ALA A 286 -8.49 -1.48 3.85
N ASP A 287 -7.57 -2.31 3.37
CA ASP A 287 -6.63 -3.07 4.19
C ASP A 287 -5.50 -3.69 3.35
N ASN A 288 -4.52 -4.27 4.04
CA ASN A 288 -3.36 -4.85 3.38
C ASN A 288 -3.68 -6.14 2.59
N ILE A 289 -4.75 -6.87 2.95
CA ILE A 289 -5.21 -8.03 2.19
C ILE A 289 -5.79 -7.58 0.85
N LEU A 290 -6.71 -6.61 0.85
CA LEU A 290 -7.29 -6.05 -0.38
C LEU A 290 -6.24 -5.38 -1.27
N LYS A 291 -5.22 -4.73 -0.68
CA LYS A 291 -4.05 -4.28 -1.43
C LYS A 291 -3.38 -5.46 -2.17
N GLY A 292 -3.22 -6.60 -1.51
CA GLY A 292 -2.69 -7.82 -2.12
C GLY A 292 -3.50 -8.29 -3.32
N PHE A 293 -4.83 -8.30 -3.22
CA PHE A 293 -5.73 -8.61 -4.35
C PHE A 293 -5.56 -7.61 -5.51
N ALA A 294 -5.52 -6.31 -5.22
CA ALA A 294 -5.34 -5.28 -6.24
C ALA A 294 -3.99 -5.42 -6.97
N THR A 295 -2.90 -5.67 -6.23
CA THR A 295 -1.58 -5.88 -6.84
C THR A 295 -1.52 -7.17 -7.67
N SER A 296 -2.18 -8.24 -7.26
CA SER A 296 -2.28 -9.48 -8.02
C SER A 296 -3.09 -9.28 -9.31
N PHE A 297 -4.18 -8.54 -9.23
CA PHE A 297 -4.99 -8.19 -10.40
C PHE A 297 -4.24 -7.30 -11.39
N SER A 298 -3.39 -6.39 -10.89
CA SER A 298 -2.54 -5.55 -11.76
C SER A 298 -1.54 -6.34 -12.60
N ILE A 299 -1.09 -7.51 -12.11
CA ILE A 299 -0.23 -8.42 -12.88
C ILE A 299 -0.97 -8.91 -14.12
N ILE A 300 -2.24 -9.31 -13.98
CA ILE A 300 -3.07 -9.75 -15.11
C ILE A 300 -3.24 -8.60 -16.10
N VAL A 301 -3.62 -7.41 -15.62
CA VAL A 301 -3.82 -6.22 -16.47
C VAL A 301 -2.54 -5.87 -17.22
N SER A 302 -1.39 -5.86 -16.55
CA SER A 302 -0.10 -5.56 -17.19
C SER A 302 0.29 -6.63 -18.21
N THR A 303 -0.01 -7.90 -17.97
CA THR A 303 0.27 -8.99 -18.91
C THR A 303 -0.61 -8.90 -20.14
N VAL A 304 -1.92 -8.69 -19.97
CA VAL A 304 -2.85 -8.49 -21.08
C VAL A 304 -2.42 -7.29 -21.93
N THR A 305 -2.05 -6.19 -21.29
CA THR A 305 -1.53 -5.01 -22.01
C THR A 305 -0.22 -5.32 -22.73
N SER A 306 0.63 -6.18 -22.16
CA SER A 306 1.89 -6.60 -22.78
C SER A 306 1.71 -7.42 -24.06
N ILE A 307 0.54 -8.07 -24.25
CA ILE A 307 0.20 -8.75 -25.52
C ILE A 307 0.21 -7.73 -26.67
N TYR A 308 -0.46 -6.60 -26.44
CA TYR A 308 -0.60 -5.56 -27.46
C TYR A 308 0.68 -4.74 -27.64
N LEU A 309 1.40 -4.44 -26.55
CA LEU A 309 2.58 -3.56 -26.61
C LEU A 309 3.88 -4.29 -27.00
N PHE A 310 4.02 -5.57 -26.64
CA PHE A 310 5.28 -6.31 -26.75
C PHE A 310 5.13 -7.65 -27.50
N GLY A 311 3.96 -7.93 -28.09
CA GLY A 311 3.71 -9.20 -28.81
C GLY A 311 3.79 -10.45 -27.93
N PHE A 312 3.40 -10.34 -26.65
CA PHE A 312 3.44 -11.46 -25.72
C PHE A 312 2.37 -12.51 -26.10
N HIS A 313 2.75 -13.79 -26.17
CA HIS A 313 1.82 -14.86 -26.47
C HIS A 313 1.14 -15.36 -25.18
N VAL A 314 -0.19 -15.45 -25.23
CA VAL A 314 -1.00 -15.97 -24.13
C VAL A 314 -1.19 -17.47 -24.33
N ASP A 315 -0.89 -18.21 -23.28
CA ASP A 315 -1.08 -19.65 -23.23
C ASP A 315 -2.32 -20.01 -22.38
N VAL A 316 -2.79 -21.22 -22.51
CA VAL A 316 -3.93 -21.77 -21.75
C VAL A 316 -3.67 -21.66 -20.25
N LEU A 317 -2.43 -21.87 -19.83
CA LEU A 317 -2.03 -21.79 -18.42
C LEU A 317 -2.22 -20.38 -17.84
N PHE A 318 -1.86 -19.33 -18.60
CA PHE A 318 -2.12 -17.94 -18.21
C PHE A 318 -3.61 -17.68 -18.03
N THR A 319 -4.43 -18.13 -19.00
CA THR A 319 -5.89 -17.94 -18.96
C THR A 319 -6.50 -18.63 -17.74
N ALA A 320 -6.06 -19.84 -17.42
CA ALA A 320 -6.49 -20.57 -16.24
C ALA A 320 -6.10 -19.86 -14.94
N GLY A 321 -4.83 -19.40 -14.84
CA GLY A 321 -4.34 -18.65 -13.67
C GLY A 321 -5.07 -17.33 -13.49
N ALA A 322 -5.31 -16.58 -14.58
CA ALA A 322 -6.09 -15.34 -14.55
C ALA A 322 -7.52 -15.57 -14.10
N GLY A 323 -8.16 -16.65 -14.58
CA GLY A 323 -9.51 -17.06 -14.15
C GLY A 323 -9.57 -17.33 -12.65
N LEU A 324 -8.57 -18.03 -12.09
CA LEU A 324 -8.47 -18.29 -10.64
C LEU A 324 -8.33 -16.99 -9.84
N VAL A 325 -7.51 -16.03 -10.31
CA VAL A 325 -7.35 -14.73 -9.64
C VAL A 325 -8.66 -13.94 -9.65
N ILE A 326 -9.36 -13.86 -10.78
CA ILE A 326 -10.65 -13.18 -10.91
C ILE A 326 -11.70 -13.85 -10.00
N GLY A 327 -11.77 -15.17 -10.01
CA GLY A 327 -12.65 -15.95 -9.14
C GLY A 327 -12.34 -15.72 -7.65
N ALA A 328 -11.06 -15.64 -7.28
CA ALA A 328 -10.63 -15.33 -5.92
C ALA A 328 -11.08 -13.94 -5.47
N VAL A 329 -10.91 -12.91 -6.32
CA VAL A 329 -11.39 -11.54 -6.06
C VAL A 329 -12.89 -11.51 -5.82
N TYR A 330 -13.64 -12.18 -6.67
CA TYR A 330 -15.09 -12.29 -6.54
C TYR A 330 -15.49 -12.98 -5.22
N MET A 331 -14.92 -14.17 -4.93
CA MET A 331 -15.21 -14.91 -3.70
C MET A 331 -14.86 -14.12 -2.43
N TYR A 332 -13.74 -13.38 -2.43
CA TYR A 332 -13.35 -12.56 -1.28
C TYR A 332 -14.31 -11.39 -1.03
N SER A 333 -14.94 -10.88 -2.09
CA SER A 333 -15.89 -9.76 -2.05
C SER A 333 -17.29 -10.17 -1.60
N LEU A 334 -17.59 -11.46 -1.53
CA LEU A 334 -18.90 -11.95 -1.08
C LEU A 334 -19.17 -11.53 0.37
N PRO A 335 -20.42 -11.10 0.69
CA PRO A 335 -20.79 -10.76 2.06
C PRO A 335 -20.54 -11.97 2.97
N LYS A 336 -20.07 -11.71 4.19
CA LYS A 336 -20.02 -12.77 5.22
C LYS A 336 -21.42 -13.29 5.43
N ALA A 337 -21.65 -14.59 5.20
CA ALA A 337 -22.89 -15.21 5.61
C ALA A 337 -23.11 -14.96 7.12
N PRO A 338 -24.31 -14.55 7.56
CA PRO A 338 -24.57 -14.38 8.98
C PRO A 338 -24.26 -15.71 9.68
N ALA A 339 -23.37 -15.65 10.66
CA ALA A 339 -23.07 -16.82 11.48
C ALA A 339 -24.34 -17.21 12.23
N GLY A 340 -24.95 -18.36 11.84
CA GLY A 340 -25.97 -19.02 12.64
C GLY A 340 -27.41 -18.77 12.24
N SER A 341 -27.92 -19.57 11.33
CA SER A 341 -29.26 -20.12 11.46
C SER A 341 -29.16 -21.58 11.84
N ALA A 342 -28.65 -21.85 13.04
CA ALA A 342 -28.86 -23.11 13.76
C ALA A 342 -29.20 -22.72 15.18
N SER A 343 -30.46 -23.05 15.59
CA SER A 343 -31.09 -22.87 16.88
C SER A 343 -31.49 -21.42 17.25
N ALA A 344 -32.78 -21.19 17.04
CA ALA A 344 -33.56 -20.17 17.76
C ALA A 344 -33.52 -20.43 19.26
N SER A 345 -33.23 -19.42 20.04
CA SER A 345 -34.03 -18.92 21.17
C SER A 345 -33.20 -18.03 22.08
N SER A 346 -33.77 -16.85 22.31
CA SER A 346 -33.63 -15.97 23.49
C SER A 346 -32.36 -15.17 23.70
N SER A 347 -32.66 -13.88 23.87
CA SER A 347 -32.07 -12.81 24.68
C SER A 347 -31.13 -11.82 23.96
N SER A 348 -31.73 -10.71 23.72
CA SER A 348 -31.39 -9.28 23.78
C SER A 348 -30.01 -8.85 24.31
N SER A 349 -29.58 -7.79 23.68
CA SER A 349 -28.89 -6.58 24.14
C SER A 349 -27.36 -6.49 24.10
N SER A 350 -26.96 -5.45 23.39
CA SER A 350 -25.86 -4.50 23.65
C SER A 350 -24.40 -4.96 23.49
N SER A 351 -23.77 -4.44 22.46
CA SER A 351 -22.55 -3.62 22.52
C SER A 351 -21.91 -3.45 21.15
N SER A 352 -22.18 -2.34 20.50
CA SER A 352 -21.43 -1.86 19.33
C SER A 352 -21.18 -0.35 19.50
N THR A 353 -20.20 0.00 20.32
CA THR A 353 -19.81 1.40 20.47
C THR A 353 -18.33 1.44 20.86
N SER A 354 -17.42 1.42 19.90
CA SER A 354 -16.01 1.84 20.14
C SER A 354 -15.14 2.01 18.90
N GLU A 355 -15.68 1.97 17.67
CA GLU A 355 -14.80 2.08 16.48
C GLU A 355 -15.14 3.31 15.60
N LYS A 356 -15.92 4.25 16.15
CA LYS A 356 -16.54 5.32 15.34
C LYS A 356 -15.91 6.71 15.46
N THR A 357 -14.98 6.95 16.38
CA THR A 357 -14.58 8.32 16.74
C THR A 357 -13.36 8.86 16.01
N ASP A 358 -12.51 8.03 15.43
CA ASP A 358 -11.22 8.52 14.90
C ASP A 358 -11.19 8.85 13.40
N ILE A 359 -12.21 8.38 12.65
CA ILE A 359 -12.26 8.62 11.18
C ILE A 359 -12.87 9.99 10.88
N ASP A 360 -13.69 10.52 11.78
CA ASP A 360 -14.45 11.75 11.56
C ASP A 360 -13.57 13.01 11.64
N ALA A 361 -12.49 12.98 12.42
CA ALA A 361 -11.60 14.12 12.61
C ALA A 361 -10.69 14.42 11.39
N GLU A 362 -10.32 13.41 10.62
CA GLU A 362 -9.44 13.61 9.46
C GLU A 362 -10.15 14.17 8.22
N MET A 363 -11.46 13.96 8.10
CA MET A 363 -12.21 14.43 6.93
C MET A 363 -12.64 15.90 7.07
N GLU A 364 -12.83 16.42 8.28
CA GLU A 364 -13.04 17.85 8.50
C GLU A 364 -11.84 18.71 8.07
N ALA A 365 -10.64 18.14 8.06
CA ALA A 365 -9.43 18.81 7.60
C ALA A 365 -9.34 18.91 6.06
N PHE A 366 -10.13 18.13 5.31
CA PHE A 366 -10.09 18.08 3.84
C PHE A 366 -11.16 18.94 3.16
N LEU A 367 -12.21 19.33 3.90
CA LEU A 367 -13.28 20.20 3.35
C LEU A 367 -13.06 21.64 3.81
N PRO A 368 -13.04 22.63 2.92
CA PRO A 368 -13.02 24.02 3.32
C PRO A 368 -14.32 24.31 4.12
N LYS A 369 -14.15 24.70 5.40
CA LYS A 369 -15.27 25.22 6.20
C LYS A 369 -15.87 26.40 5.47
N ALA A 370 -17.06 26.24 4.91
CA ALA A 370 -17.88 27.35 4.45
C ALA A 370 -18.22 28.20 5.69
N GLN A 371 -17.57 29.34 5.82
CA GLN A 371 -17.92 30.36 6.80
C GLN A 371 -19.22 31.03 6.35
N GLY A 372 -20.31 30.63 6.96
CA GLY A 372 -21.60 31.31 6.89
C GLY A 372 -22.10 31.56 8.31
N GLY A 373 -21.78 32.69 8.84
CA GLY A 373 -22.25 33.13 10.15
C GLY A 373 -22.01 34.61 10.36
N VAL A 374 -22.70 35.45 9.62
CA VAL A 374 -22.81 36.88 9.92
C VAL A 374 -23.74 37.04 11.13
N SER A 375 -23.17 37.40 12.27
CA SER A 375 -23.89 37.83 13.45
C SER A 375 -24.45 39.26 13.20
N PRO A 376 -25.74 39.56 13.49
CA PRO A 376 -26.24 40.90 13.38
C PRO A 376 -25.69 41.80 14.51
N PRO A 377 -25.48 43.08 14.27
CA PRO A 377 -24.95 44.00 15.26
C PRO A 377 -25.99 44.30 16.36
N SER A 378 -25.55 44.24 17.61
CA SER A 378 -26.34 44.63 18.78
C SER A 378 -26.67 46.12 18.73
N ALA A 379 -27.96 46.42 18.92
CA ALA A 379 -28.51 47.74 19.04
C ALA A 379 -27.92 48.47 20.28
N VAL A 380 -27.30 49.60 20.07
CA VAL A 380 -26.91 50.53 21.13
C VAL A 380 -28.16 51.36 21.53
N HIS A 381 -28.62 51.17 22.76
CA HIS A 381 -29.56 52.08 23.41
C HIS A 381 -28.80 53.35 23.79
N ILE A 382 -29.15 54.46 23.16
CA ILE A 382 -28.84 55.79 23.63
C ILE A 382 -30.02 56.28 24.47
N THR A 383 -29.77 56.51 25.76
CA THR A 383 -30.65 57.33 26.60
C THR A 383 -29.89 58.63 26.93
N THR A 384 -30.48 59.71 26.49
CA THR A 384 -30.33 61.16 26.86
C THR A 384 -29.18 61.54 27.75
#